data_8cecb23e3b453329608799a7083d69a0
#
_entry.id   8cecb23e3b453329608799a7083d69a0
#
_cell.length_a   1.000
_cell.length_b   1.000
_cell.length_c   1.000
_cell.angle_alpha   90.00
_cell.angle_beta   90.00
_cell.angle_gamma   90.00
#
_symmetry.space_group_name_H-M   'P 1'
#
loop_
_entity.id
_entity.type
_entity.pdbx_description
1 polymer ?
#
loop_
_entity_poly.entity_id
_entity_poly.type
_entity_poly.pdbx_seq_one_letter_code
_entity_poly.pdbx_strand_id
1 'polypeptide(L)'
;ASGIDEGVLAAMAAEYTVDIHFTHDKNYDLMNIGSFAIATSGTVVLEAAIMGLPCVALYRMVPLSYAIGKMLVKIDNFTLPNILAGRAVQQELLQDQVTGPKVYEAARRFYAESGYKEQVLQGLQEAVAKLGAPGATARVAQRIVAAAEKYSRTEDIR
;
A
#
# COMPACT_ATOMS: atom_id res chain seq x y z
N ALA A 1 -3.52 -4.17 13.81
CA ALA A 1 -2.56 -5.25 13.54
C ALA A 1 -2.44 -6.11 14.80
N SER A 2 -2.70 -7.39 14.69
CA SER A 2 -2.71 -8.39 15.79
C SER A 2 -1.31 -8.68 16.34
N GLY A 3 -0.56 -7.71 16.77
CA GLY A 3 0.79 -7.94 17.30
C GLY A 3 1.40 -6.73 17.99
N ILE A 4 0.67 -5.63 18.05
CA ILE A 4 1.15 -4.43 18.74
C ILE A 4 0.34 -4.27 20.02
N ASP A 5 1.03 -4.12 21.15
CA ASP A 5 0.41 -3.86 22.44
C ASP A 5 -0.20 -2.46 22.44
N GLU A 6 -1.50 -2.38 22.73
CA GLU A 6 -2.22 -1.12 22.80
C GLU A 6 -1.70 -0.19 23.91
N GLY A 7 -1.22 -0.75 25.01
CA GLY A 7 -0.64 0.02 26.10
C GLY A 7 0.60 0.79 25.65
N VAL A 8 1.42 0.18 24.78
CA VAL A 8 2.59 0.84 24.19
C VAL A 8 2.16 1.97 23.27
N LEU A 9 1.16 1.74 22.41
CA LEU A 9 0.65 2.78 21.53
C LEU A 9 0.02 3.94 22.29
N ALA A 10 -0.76 3.65 23.33
CA ALA A 10 -1.38 4.66 24.17
C ALA A 10 -0.33 5.50 24.93
N ALA A 11 0.72 4.85 25.44
CA ALA A 11 1.82 5.55 26.10
C ALA A 11 2.56 6.49 25.14
N MET A 12 2.83 6.04 23.92
CA MET A 12 3.45 6.89 22.88
C MET A 12 2.54 8.05 22.48
N ALA A 13 1.23 7.81 22.35
CA ALA A 13 0.25 8.83 21.99
C ALA A 13 0.13 9.92 23.07
N ALA A 14 0.23 9.54 24.36
CA ALA A 14 0.13 10.46 25.48
C ALA A 14 1.25 11.51 25.55
N GLU A 15 2.35 11.32 24.81
CA GLU A 15 3.42 12.30 24.70
C GLU A 15 3.07 13.50 23.80
N TYR A 16 1.96 13.42 23.07
CA TYR A 16 1.54 14.43 22.09
C TYR A 16 0.18 15.04 22.42
N THR A 17 -0.02 16.30 22.07
CA THR A 17 -1.27 17.04 22.28
C THR A 17 -2.24 16.92 21.09
N VAL A 18 -2.24 15.79 20.40
CA VAL A 18 -3.14 15.50 19.29
C VAL A 18 -4.18 14.46 19.70
N ASP A 19 -5.37 14.58 19.14
CA ASP A 19 -6.44 13.63 19.38
C ASP A 19 -6.16 12.35 18.55
N ILE A 20 -5.86 11.26 19.25
CA ILE A 20 -5.48 9.97 18.65
C ILE A 20 -6.49 8.92 19.08
N HIS A 21 -7.18 8.34 18.10
CA HIS A 21 -8.11 7.24 18.30
C HIS A 21 -7.53 5.93 17.78
N PHE A 22 -7.58 4.89 18.61
CA PHE A 22 -7.22 3.53 18.22
C PHE A 22 -8.47 2.75 17.82
N THR A 23 -8.36 1.94 16.77
CA THR A 23 -9.46 1.11 16.32
C THR A 23 -8.96 -0.25 15.83
N HIS A 24 -9.79 -1.29 16.02
CA HIS A 24 -9.55 -2.64 15.57
C HIS A 24 -10.61 -3.06 14.57
N ASP A 25 -10.22 -3.87 13.59
CA ASP A 25 -11.10 -4.53 12.62
C ASP A 25 -12.01 -3.59 11.80
N LYS A 26 -11.69 -2.28 11.78
CA LYS A 26 -12.41 -1.25 11.02
C LYS A 26 -11.51 -0.55 10.00
N ASN A 27 -10.55 -1.25 9.43
CA ASN A 27 -9.56 -0.64 8.53
C ASN A 27 -10.21 0.02 7.31
N TYR A 28 -11.19 -0.63 6.70
CA TYR A 28 -11.89 -0.08 5.52
C TYR A 28 -12.80 1.09 5.87
N ASP A 29 -13.42 1.07 7.06
CA ASP A 29 -14.22 2.22 7.52
C ASP A 29 -13.32 3.44 7.73
N LEU A 30 -12.14 3.23 8.35
CA LEU A 30 -11.14 4.30 8.50
C LEU A 30 -10.62 4.81 7.15
N MET A 31 -10.31 3.92 6.21
CA MET A 31 -9.88 4.30 4.88
C MET A 31 -10.94 5.12 4.15
N ASN A 32 -12.21 4.79 4.34
CA ASN A 32 -13.34 5.46 3.70
C ASN A 32 -13.57 6.89 4.21
N ILE A 33 -13.30 7.15 5.49
CA ILE A 33 -13.46 8.48 6.10
C ILE A 33 -12.18 9.29 6.14
N GLY A 34 -11.04 8.64 5.94
CA GLY A 34 -9.72 9.27 5.98
C GLY A 34 -9.51 10.24 4.81
N SER A 35 -8.79 11.33 5.06
CA SER A 35 -8.40 12.27 4.03
C SER A 35 -6.98 12.02 3.51
N PHE A 36 -6.13 11.42 4.33
CA PHE A 36 -4.74 11.08 4.03
C PHE A 36 -4.24 10.01 5.00
N ALA A 37 -3.39 9.12 4.55
CA ALA A 37 -2.82 8.06 5.37
C ALA A 37 -1.30 8.08 5.41
N ILE A 38 -0.75 7.60 6.50
CA ILE A 38 0.65 7.22 6.64
C ILE A 38 0.65 5.70 6.78
N ALA A 39 1.24 5.00 5.83
CA ALA A 39 1.14 3.54 5.77
C ALA A 39 2.51 2.88 5.57
N THR A 40 2.75 1.76 6.24
CA THR A 40 3.88 0.91 5.91
C THR A 40 3.61 0.23 4.57
N SER A 41 4.64 0.15 3.71
CA SER A 41 4.51 -0.51 2.40
C SER A 41 4.04 -1.95 2.54
N GLY A 42 3.07 -2.32 1.72
CA GLY A 42 2.41 -3.62 1.69
C GLY A 42 1.10 -3.54 0.92
N THR A 43 0.26 -4.55 1.05
CA THR A 43 -1.08 -4.58 0.42
C THR A 43 -1.98 -3.44 0.90
N VAL A 44 -1.79 -2.97 2.14
CA VAL A 44 -2.56 -1.85 2.70
C VAL A 44 -2.48 -0.57 1.86
N VAL A 45 -1.34 -0.33 1.21
CA VAL A 45 -1.16 0.83 0.32
C VAL A 45 -2.00 0.69 -0.95
N LEU A 46 -2.13 -0.53 -1.48
CA LEU A 46 -3.03 -0.81 -2.61
C LEU A 46 -4.50 -0.74 -2.19
N GLU A 47 -4.83 -1.26 -1.02
CA GLU A 47 -6.18 -1.18 -0.45
C GLU A 47 -6.60 0.28 -0.28
N ALA A 48 -5.73 1.12 0.30
CA ALA A 48 -5.95 2.57 0.40
C ALA A 48 -6.18 3.22 -0.98
N ALA A 49 -5.37 2.85 -1.98
CA ALA A 49 -5.54 3.37 -3.34
C ALA A 49 -6.89 2.97 -3.96
N ILE A 50 -7.34 1.73 -3.76
CA ILE A 50 -8.66 1.24 -4.21
C ILE A 50 -9.80 2.02 -3.54
N MET A 51 -9.63 2.36 -2.26
CA MET A 51 -10.57 3.19 -1.49
C MET A 51 -10.48 4.69 -1.82
N GLY A 52 -9.55 5.10 -2.69
CA GLY A 52 -9.34 6.49 -3.04
C GLY A 52 -8.66 7.31 -1.94
N LEU A 53 -8.01 6.66 -0.97
CA LEU A 53 -7.30 7.29 0.12
C LEU A 53 -5.82 7.47 -0.24
N PRO A 54 -5.33 8.70 -0.45
CA PRO A 54 -3.92 8.97 -0.68
C PRO A 54 -3.10 8.67 0.56
N CYS A 55 -1.87 8.19 0.36
CA CYS A 55 -0.97 7.97 1.47
C CYS A 55 0.49 8.34 1.15
N VAL A 56 1.27 8.57 2.19
CA VAL A 56 2.73 8.43 2.12
C VAL A 56 3.10 7.02 2.57
N ALA A 57 3.79 6.30 1.70
CA ALA A 57 4.21 4.93 1.98
C ALA A 57 5.61 4.93 2.61
N LEU A 58 5.72 4.25 3.74
CA LEU A 58 6.97 4.12 4.50
C LEU A 58 7.48 2.70 4.38
N TYR A 59 8.80 2.56 4.16
CA TYR A 59 9.41 1.24 4.22
C TYR A 59 10.82 1.29 4.78
N ARG A 60 11.07 0.47 5.79
CA ARG A 60 12.38 0.31 6.41
C ARG A 60 12.69 -1.18 6.57
N MET A 61 13.83 -1.60 6.08
CA MET A 61 14.31 -2.98 6.19
C MET A 61 15.73 -3.00 6.77
N VAL A 62 16.20 -4.18 7.14
CA VAL A 62 17.57 -4.35 7.62
C VAL A 62 18.57 -3.84 6.58
N PRO A 63 19.58 -3.01 6.97
CA PRO A 63 20.48 -2.35 6.02
C PRO A 63 21.18 -3.30 5.05
N LEU A 64 21.56 -4.48 5.51
CA LEU A 64 22.21 -5.50 4.67
C LEU A 64 21.28 -6.00 3.56
N SER A 65 20.04 -6.31 3.90
CA SER A 65 19.03 -6.74 2.91
C SER A 65 18.73 -5.64 1.89
N TYR A 66 18.71 -4.38 2.33
CA TYR A 66 18.54 -3.24 1.45
C TYR A 66 19.71 -3.08 0.47
N ALA A 67 20.96 -3.19 0.97
CA ALA A 67 22.16 -3.07 0.14
C ALA A 67 22.19 -4.16 -0.95
N ILE A 68 21.89 -5.41 -0.59
CA ILE A 68 21.81 -6.53 -1.53
C ILE A 68 20.68 -6.30 -2.54
N GLY A 69 19.48 -5.92 -2.09
CA GLY A 69 18.34 -5.64 -2.95
C GLY A 69 18.63 -4.54 -3.97
N LYS A 70 19.27 -3.46 -3.55
CA LYS A 70 19.65 -2.33 -4.41
C LYS A 70 20.69 -2.71 -5.48
N MET A 71 21.54 -3.68 -5.19
CA MET A 71 22.52 -4.20 -6.17
C MET A 71 21.88 -5.10 -7.22
N LEU A 72 20.87 -5.87 -6.83
CA LEU A 72 20.24 -6.88 -7.67
C LEU A 72 19.07 -6.33 -8.50
N VAL A 73 18.37 -5.32 -8.02
CA VAL A 73 17.15 -4.82 -8.64
C VAL A 73 17.15 -3.29 -8.65
N LYS A 74 17.03 -2.72 -9.85
CA LYS A 74 16.74 -1.29 -10.02
C LYS A 74 15.21 -1.11 -9.94
N ILE A 75 14.72 -0.75 -8.77
CA ILE A 75 13.30 -0.45 -8.56
C ILE A 75 13.19 1.05 -8.32
N ASP A 76 12.51 1.75 -9.22
CA ASP A 76 12.23 3.18 -9.07
C ASP A 76 11.05 3.42 -8.10
N ASN A 77 10.12 2.49 -8.04
CA ASN A 77 8.94 2.53 -7.17
C ASN A 77 8.77 1.19 -6.45
N PHE A 78 8.36 1.21 -5.18
CA PHE A 78 8.19 -0.02 -4.41
C PHE A 78 6.75 -0.28 -3.94
N THR A 79 5.84 0.69 -4.09
CA THR A 79 4.42 0.46 -3.81
C THR A 79 3.66 0.00 -5.05
N LEU A 80 2.68 -0.87 -4.85
CA LEU A 80 1.87 -1.38 -5.95
C LEU A 80 1.18 -0.28 -6.76
N PRO A 81 0.59 0.77 -6.19
CA PRO A 81 0.02 1.86 -6.97
C PRO A 81 1.03 2.54 -7.91
N ASN A 82 2.23 2.85 -7.42
CA ASN A 82 3.27 3.48 -8.24
C ASN A 82 3.79 2.53 -9.33
N ILE A 83 3.98 1.24 -9.00
CA ILE A 83 4.37 0.20 -9.97
C ILE A 83 3.31 0.06 -11.06
N LEU A 84 2.03 -0.03 -10.69
CA LEU A 84 0.92 -0.12 -11.64
C LEU A 84 0.82 1.12 -12.52
N ALA A 85 1.00 2.31 -11.95
CA ALA A 85 1.02 3.54 -12.70
C ALA A 85 2.22 3.66 -13.66
N GLY A 86 3.34 3.00 -13.34
CA GLY A 86 4.63 3.13 -14.04
C GLY A 86 5.33 4.46 -13.71
N ARG A 87 4.91 5.15 -12.67
CA ARG A 87 5.44 6.44 -12.21
C ARG A 87 5.11 6.66 -10.73
N ALA A 88 5.80 7.58 -10.08
CA ALA A 88 5.46 8.00 -8.74
C ALA A 88 4.15 8.80 -8.76
N VAL A 89 3.05 8.21 -8.30
CA VAL A 89 1.73 8.85 -8.13
C VAL A 89 1.51 9.32 -6.69
N GLN A 90 2.12 8.64 -5.74
CA GLN A 90 2.15 9.04 -4.33
C GLN A 90 3.57 8.90 -3.78
N GLN A 91 3.84 9.62 -2.70
CA GLN A 91 5.19 9.68 -2.15
C GLN A 91 5.55 8.39 -1.43
N GLU A 92 6.79 7.95 -1.66
CA GLU A 92 7.43 6.80 -1.02
C GLU A 92 8.65 7.27 -0.24
N LEU A 93 8.76 6.88 1.02
CA LEU A 93 9.92 7.15 1.86
C LEU A 93 10.59 5.83 2.25
N LEU A 94 11.87 5.70 1.95
CA LEU A 94 12.62 4.47 2.10
C LEU A 94 13.81 4.67 3.04
N GLN A 95 14.03 3.73 3.96
CA GLN A 95 15.18 3.67 4.87
C GLN A 95 15.40 4.95 5.68
N ASP A 96 16.50 5.67 5.43
CA ASP A 96 16.91 6.91 6.07
C ASP A 96 15.98 8.10 5.73
N GLN A 97 15.15 7.97 4.71
CA GLN A 97 14.12 8.95 4.40
C GLN A 97 12.91 8.85 5.33
N VAL A 98 12.73 7.74 6.04
CA VAL A 98 11.61 7.55 6.98
C VAL A 98 11.92 8.33 8.27
N THR A 99 11.61 9.62 8.25
CA THR A 99 11.77 10.54 9.38
C THR A 99 10.53 11.39 9.58
N GLY A 100 10.25 11.82 10.81
CA GLY A 100 9.10 12.68 11.12
C GLY A 100 9.02 13.93 10.23
N PRO A 101 10.12 14.71 10.05
CA PRO A 101 10.11 15.86 9.16
C PRO A 101 9.75 15.55 7.72
N LYS A 102 10.25 14.44 7.15
CA LYS A 102 9.92 14.06 5.76
C LYS A 102 8.48 13.56 5.61
N VAL A 103 7.96 12.84 6.60
CA VAL A 103 6.54 12.43 6.63
C VAL A 103 5.64 13.67 6.74
N TYR A 104 5.99 14.61 7.62
CA TYR A 104 5.27 15.88 7.73
C TYR A 104 5.29 16.66 6.42
N GLU A 105 6.43 16.77 5.77
CA GLU A 105 6.55 17.48 4.49
C GLU A 105 5.70 16.82 3.39
N ALA A 106 5.64 15.49 3.34
CA ALA A 106 4.76 14.76 2.43
C ALA A 106 3.28 15.10 2.66
N ALA A 107 2.84 15.08 3.91
CA ALA A 107 1.48 15.45 4.28
C ALA A 107 1.20 16.92 4.00
N ARG A 108 2.11 17.82 4.40
CA ARG A 108 2.00 19.27 4.14
C ARG A 108 1.86 19.57 2.65
N ARG A 109 2.67 18.92 1.82
CA ARG A 109 2.61 19.06 0.36
C ARG A 109 1.24 18.70 -0.19
N PHE A 110 0.68 17.59 0.29
CA PHE A 110 -0.64 17.13 -0.14
C PHE A 110 -1.76 18.14 0.15
N TYR A 111 -1.66 18.86 1.29
CA TYR A 111 -2.69 19.82 1.67
C TYR A 111 -2.43 21.25 1.19
N ALA A 112 -1.18 21.64 0.99
CA ALA A 112 -0.81 23.02 0.75
C ALA A 112 -0.41 23.33 -0.70
N GLU A 113 0.05 22.33 -1.48
CA GLU A 113 0.46 22.54 -2.86
C GLU A 113 -0.75 22.46 -3.79
N SER A 114 -1.02 23.58 -4.49
CA SER A 114 -2.16 23.67 -5.41
C SER A 114 -2.06 22.62 -6.53
N GLY A 115 -3.14 21.85 -6.74
CA GLY A 115 -3.24 20.85 -7.79
C GLY A 115 -2.53 19.53 -7.48
N TYR A 116 -1.70 19.44 -6.42
CA TYR A 116 -1.00 18.20 -6.08
C TYR A 116 -1.95 17.10 -5.60
N LYS A 117 -2.93 17.47 -4.78
CA LYS A 117 -3.97 16.54 -4.32
C LYS A 117 -4.71 15.89 -5.50
N GLU A 118 -5.14 16.70 -6.45
CA GLU A 118 -5.85 16.25 -7.65
C GLU A 118 -4.98 15.32 -8.51
N GLN A 119 -3.70 15.66 -8.68
CA GLN A 119 -2.74 14.83 -9.41
C GLN A 119 -2.56 13.46 -8.74
N VAL A 120 -2.44 13.42 -7.41
CA VAL A 120 -2.33 12.16 -6.66
C VAL A 120 -3.59 11.32 -6.83
N LEU A 121 -4.77 11.90 -6.61
CA LEU A 121 -6.05 11.19 -6.73
C LEU A 121 -6.26 10.63 -8.14
N GLN A 122 -6.00 11.42 -9.17
CA GLN A 122 -6.06 10.97 -10.56
C GLN A 122 -5.08 9.82 -10.81
N GLY A 123 -3.83 9.94 -10.35
CA GLY A 123 -2.82 8.90 -10.52
C GLY A 123 -3.19 7.59 -9.83
N LEU A 124 -3.81 7.65 -8.64
CA LEU A 124 -4.34 6.46 -7.96
C LEU A 124 -5.48 5.81 -8.76
N GLN A 125 -6.41 6.60 -9.31
CA GLN A 125 -7.49 6.09 -10.17
C GLN A 125 -6.93 5.38 -11.41
N GLU A 126 -5.93 5.97 -12.08
CA GLU A 126 -5.24 5.37 -13.22
C GLU A 126 -4.56 4.04 -12.85
N ALA A 127 -3.90 3.97 -11.68
CA ALA A 127 -3.26 2.76 -11.17
C ALA A 127 -4.29 1.66 -10.88
N VAL A 128 -5.38 2.00 -10.19
CA VAL A 128 -6.46 1.07 -9.82
C VAL A 128 -7.18 0.54 -11.06
N ALA A 129 -7.39 1.38 -12.08
CA ALA A 129 -8.00 0.95 -13.35
C ALA A 129 -7.23 -0.19 -14.04
N LYS A 130 -5.91 -0.28 -13.82
CA LYS A 130 -5.05 -1.35 -14.36
C LYS A 130 -5.22 -2.70 -13.67
N LEU A 131 -5.87 -2.76 -12.50
CA LEU A 131 -6.17 -4.04 -11.82
C LEU A 131 -7.21 -4.88 -12.58
N GLY A 132 -7.98 -4.27 -13.46
CA GLY A 132 -9.04 -4.94 -14.21
C GLY A 132 -10.32 -5.13 -13.38
N ALA A 133 -11.22 -5.96 -13.92
CA ALA A 133 -12.54 -6.18 -13.32
C ALA A 133 -12.46 -7.04 -12.03
N PRO A 134 -13.37 -6.83 -11.07
CA PRO A 134 -13.55 -7.68 -9.90
C PRO A 134 -13.72 -9.17 -10.26
N GLY A 135 -13.57 -10.07 -9.28
CA GLY A 135 -13.78 -11.51 -9.45
C GLY A 135 -12.51 -12.29 -9.84
N ALA A 136 -11.32 -11.79 -9.54
CA ALA A 136 -10.05 -12.48 -9.78
C ALA A 136 -10.02 -13.89 -9.18
N THR A 137 -10.50 -14.06 -7.95
CA THR A 137 -10.57 -15.36 -7.26
C THR A 137 -11.39 -16.39 -8.04
N ALA A 138 -12.57 -15.98 -8.54
CA ALA A 138 -13.41 -16.88 -9.34
C ALA A 138 -12.74 -17.27 -10.66
N ARG A 139 -12.09 -16.31 -11.35
CA ARG A 139 -11.35 -16.61 -12.59
C ARG A 139 -10.17 -17.54 -12.35
N VAL A 140 -9.45 -17.38 -11.25
CA VAL A 140 -8.35 -18.27 -10.86
C VAL A 140 -8.86 -19.66 -10.55
N ALA A 141 -9.94 -19.79 -9.78
CA ALA A 141 -10.56 -21.07 -9.46
C ALA A 141 -10.99 -21.83 -10.72
N GLN A 142 -11.67 -21.14 -11.66
CA GLN A 142 -12.05 -21.72 -12.94
C GLN A 142 -10.84 -22.22 -13.75
N ARG A 143 -9.75 -21.48 -13.78
CA ARG A 143 -8.53 -21.90 -14.47
C ARG A 143 -7.87 -23.12 -13.83
N ILE A 144 -7.87 -23.18 -12.49
CA ILE A 144 -7.33 -24.34 -11.75
C ILE A 144 -8.17 -25.59 -12.08
N VAL A 145 -9.48 -25.50 -12.02
CA VAL A 145 -10.39 -26.62 -12.35
C VAL A 145 -10.17 -27.08 -13.80
N ALA A 146 -10.16 -26.16 -14.75
CA ALA A 146 -9.93 -26.49 -16.17
C ALA A 146 -8.53 -27.13 -16.40
N ALA A 147 -7.53 -26.70 -15.68
CA ALA A 147 -6.19 -27.31 -15.74
C ALA A 147 -6.20 -28.73 -15.18
N ALA A 148 -6.84 -28.96 -14.02
CA ALA A 148 -6.96 -30.27 -13.40
C ALA A 148 -7.71 -31.27 -14.31
N GLU A 149 -8.82 -30.87 -14.92
CA GLU A 149 -9.57 -31.70 -15.87
C GLU A 149 -8.76 -32.07 -17.12
N LYS A 150 -7.94 -31.15 -17.60
CA LYS A 150 -7.04 -31.43 -18.74
C LYS A 150 -5.98 -32.46 -18.38
N TYR A 151 -5.40 -32.40 -17.21
CA TYR A 151 -4.39 -33.37 -16.76
C TYR A 151 -5.01 -34.75 -16.50
N SER A 152 -6.18 -34.84 -15.87
CA SER A 152 -6.90 -36.08 -15.64
C SER A 152 -7.18 -36.86 -16.93
N ARG A 153 -7.64 -36.15 -18.01
CA ARG A 153 -7.88 -36.78 -19.31
C ARG A 153 -6.63 -37.28 -20.02
N THR A 154 -5.45 -36.79 -19.63
CA THR A 154 -4.17 -37.20 -20.25
C THR A 154 -3.62 -38.46 -19.61
N GLU A 155 -3.98 -38.77 -18.35
CA GLU A 155 -3.62 -40.01 -17.66
C GLU A 155 -4.47 -41.21 -18.10
N ASP A 156 -5.72 -40.98 -18.52
CA ASP A 156 -6.62 -42.05 -19.01
C ASP A 156 -6.23 -42.61 -20.41
N ILE A 157 -5.22 -42.02 -21.07
CA ILE A 157 -4.76 -42.42 -22.40
C ILE A 157 -3.41 -43.23 -22.33
N ARG A 158 -2.91 -43.50 -21.17
CA ARG A 158 -1.72 -44.35 -20.96
C ARG A 158 -2.06 -45.67 -20.30
#